data_ccf3b36a054919a1a596f146fb9ad77d
#
_entry.id   ccf3b36a054919a1a596f146fb9ad77d
#
_cell.length_a   1.000
_cell.length_b   1.000
_cell.length_c   1.000
_cell.angle_alpha   90.00
_cell.angle_beta   90.00
_cell.angle_gamma   90.00
#
_symmetry.space_group_name_H-M   'P 1'
#
loop_
_entity.id
_entity.type
_entity.pdbx_description
1 polymer ?
#
loop_
_entity_poly.entity_id
_entity_poly.type
_entity_poly.pdbx_seq_one_letter_code
_entity_poly.pdbx_strand_id
1 'polypeptide(L)'
;LYAQILDAYENQTFAIDYDGTVQIQAPKDLDLDAIWQETRVEAREPSVDLSTYQVIPGQHGYEFDLDKAKAEFDNLPYGGTMTLELHYTAPETADEDAYFQDTLGYCETPHSNNENRNSNLKKACEMLNGLVLQPGQEFSYNETLGERTKEKGWLPAPAYSGTTLVDSPGGGICQVSSTLYLASVYAELTILERVNHGYPVRYIPLGMDATVNWGFTDLK
;
A
#
# COMPACT_ATOMS: atom_id res chain seq x y z
N LEU A 1 -29.32 -30.71 -8.11
CA LEU A 1 -29.13 -32.18 -8.21
C LEU A 1 -28.54 -32.72 -6.91
N TYR A 2 -27.38 -32.25 -6.45
CA TYR A 2 -26.71 -32.72 -5.23
C TYR A 2 -27.62 -32.59 -3.99
N ALA A 3 -28.28 -31.44 -3.80
CA ALA A 3 -29.25 -31.26 -2.71
C ALA A 3 -30.45 -32.23 -2.79
N GLN A 4 -30.88 -32.53 -4.01
CA GLN A 4 -32.01 -33.51 -4.20
C GLN A 4 -31.58 -34.95 -3.95
N ILE A 5 -30.33 -35.30 -4.28
CA ILE A 5 -29.75 -36.61 -4.00
C ILE A 5 -29.52 -36.78 -2.49
N LEU A 6 -29.03 -35.73 -1.81
CA LEU A 6 -28.83 -35.73 -0.36
C LEU A 6 -30.15 -35.85 0.38
N ASP A 7 -31.17 -35.11 -0.03
CA ASP A 7 -32.50 -35.14 0.55
C ASP A 7 -33.17 -36.55 0.39
N ALA A 8 -33.04 -37.16 -0.78
CA ALA A 8 -33.50 -38.52 -1.03
C ALA A 8 -32.72 -39.55 -0.19
N TYR A 9 -31.45 -39.37 0.03
CA TYR A 9 -30.59 -40.21 0.84
C TYR A 9 -30.92 -40.08 2.34
N GLU A 10 -31.08 -38.86 2.83
CA GLU A 10 -31.39 -38.54 4.22
C GLU A 10 -32.79 -39.04 4.62
N ASN A 11 -33.74 -39.01 3.68
CA ASN A 11 -35.11 -39.45 3.93
C ASN A 11 -35.34 -40.94 3.71
N GLN A 12 -34.30 -41.73 3.39
CA GLN A 12 -34.37 -43.18 3.20
C GLN A 12 -35.50 -43.66 2.28
N THR A 13 -35.85 -42.86 1.28
CA THR A 13 -36.96 -43.14 0.35
C THR A 13 -36.58 -44.14 -0.77
N PHE A 14 -35.53 -44.93 -0.58
CA PHE A 14 -35.10 -45.94 -1.54
C PHE A 14 -35.85 -47.30 -1.42
N ALA A 15 -36.79 -47.43 -0.50
CA ALA A 15 -37.67 -48.57 -0.46
C ALA A 15 -38.87 -48.33 -1.38
N ILE A 16 -38.65 -48.54 -2.67
CA ILE A 16 -39.77 -48.61 -3.63
C ILE A 16 -40.00 -50.07 -3.91
N ASP A 17 -41.17 -50.58 -3.44
CA ASP A 17 -41.68 -51.85 -3.89
C ASP A 17 -42.20 -51.66 -5.31
N TYR A 18 -41.41 -52.20 -6.31
CA TYR A 18 -41.75 -52.02 -7.70
C TYR A 18 -42.22 -53.31 -8.36
N ASP A 19 -43.47 -53.28 -8.75
CA ASP A 19 -44.05 -54.24 -9.69
C ASP A 19 -44.13 -53.61 -11.08
N GLY A 20 -42.97 -53.19 -11.63
CA GLY A 20 -42.92 -52.53 -12.91
C GLY A 20 -41.50 -52.12 -13.39
N THR A 21 -41.38 -51.78 -14.66
CA THR A 21 -40.14 -51.30 -15.28
C THR A 21 -39.84 -49.87 -14.81
N VAL A 22 -38.77 -49.67 -14.04
CA VAL A 22 -38.27 -48.33 -13.68
C VAL A 22 -37.44 -47.78 -14.83
N GLN A 23 -37.85 -46.66 -15.39
CA GLN A 23 -36.98 -45.87 -16.23
C GLN A 23 -36.04 -45.06 -15.32
N ILE A 24 -34.82 -45.52 -15.18
CA ILE A 24 -33.77 -44.72 -14.51
C ILE A 24 -33.33 -43.68 -15.54
N GLN A 25 -33.63 -42.41 -15.27
CA GLN A 25 -32.93 -41.33 -15.98
C GLN A 25 -31.49 -41.38 -15.57
N ALA A 26 -30.59 -41.49 -16.56
CA ALA A 26 -29.17 -41.28 -16.30
C ALA A 26 -28.97 -39.93 -15.57
N PRO A 27 -28.14 -39.85 -14.54
CA PRO A 27 -27.82 -38.58 -13.93
C PRO A 27 -27.32 -37.63 -15.05
N LYS A 28 -27.74 -36.38 -14.99
CA LYS A 28 -27.18 -35.36 -15.90
C LYS A 28 -25.67 -35.38 -15.72
N ASP A 29 -24.95 -35.42 -16.85
CA ASP A 29 -23.50 -35.27 -16.85
C ASP A 29 -23.15 -33.98 -16.08
N LEU A 30 -22.14 -34.04 -15.22
CA LEU A 30 -21.67 -32.90 -14.47
C LEU A 30 -21.01 -31.93 -15.45
N ASP A 31 -21.52 -30.73 -15.59
CA ASP A 31 -20.96 -29.70 -16.45
C ASP A 31 -19.83 -28.97 -15.70
N LEU A 32 -18.61 -29.50 -15.82
CA LEU A 32 -17.43 -28.93 -15.21
C LEU A 32 -17.05 -27.57 -15.83
N ASP A 33 -17.40 -27.33 -17.10
CA ASP A 33 -17.19 -26.03 -17.76
C ASP A 33 -18.08 -24.96 -17.11
N ALA A 34 -19.35 -25.28 -16.89
CA ALA A 34 -20.26 -24.35 -16.21
C ALA A 34 -19.80 -24.08 -14.77
N ILE A 35 -19.40 -25.12 -14.02
CA ILE A 35 -18.89 -24.95 -12.65
C ILE A 35 -17.63 -24.09 -12.64
N TRP A 36 -16.69 -24.32 -13.56
CA TRP A 36 -15.48 -23.51 -13.67
C TRP A 36 -15.80 -22.04 -13.97
N GLN A 37 -16.71 -21.77 -14.91
CA GLN A 37 -17.13 -20.39 -15.23
C GLN A 37 -17.82 -19.70 -14.04
N GLU A 38 -18.63 -20.41 -13.25
CA GLU A 38 -19.34 -19.86 -12.12
C GLU A 38 -18.45 -19.64 -10.87
N THR A 39 -17.39 -20.45 -10.73
CA THR A 39 -16.57 -20.45 -9.52
C THR A 39 -15.25 -19.72 -9.68
N ARG A 40 -14.74 -19.56 -10.91
CA ARG A 40 -13.46 -18.85 -11.11
C ARG A 40 -13.59 -17.37 -10.78
N VAL A 41 -12.55 -16.84 -10.20
CA VAL A 41 -12.37 -15.42 -9.97
C VAL A 41 -11.05 -14.99 -10.60
N GLU A 42 -11.07 -13.96 -11.43
CA GLU A 42 -9.86 -13.41 -12.02
C GLU A 42 -9.15 -12.50 -11.01
N ALA A 43 -7.82 -12.63 -10.94
CA ALA A 43 -7.00 -11.69 -10.20
C ALA A 43 -7.17 -10.29 -10.81
N ARG A 44 -7.19 -9.27 -9.96
CA ARG A 44 -7.26 -7.88 -10.40
C ARG A 44 -6.27 -7.06 -9.61
N GLU A 45 -5.47 -6.28 -10.31
CA GLU A 45 -4.55 -5.33 -9.71
C GLU A 45 -5.30 -4.25 -8.91
N PRO A 46 -4.70 -3.73 -7.83
CA PRO A 46 -5.24 -2.58 -7.15
C PRO A 46 -5.25 -1.37 -8.06
N SER A 47 -6.19 -0.48 -7.87
CA SER A 47 -6.34 0.74 -8.64
C SER A 47 -6.76 1.91 -7.76
N VAL A 48 -6.72 3.12 -8.31
CA VAL A 48 -7.17 4.32 -7.61
C VAL A 48 -8.46 4.82 -8.24
N ASP A 49 -9.49 5.02 -7.44
CA ASP A 49 -10.68 5.75 -7.86
C ASP A 49 -10.32 7.24 -7.97
N LEU A 50 -10.22 7.74 -9.20
CA LEU A 50 -9.82 9.13 -9.48
C LEU A 50 -10.84 10.18 -9.02
N SER A 51 -12.05 9.79 -8.63
CA SER A 51 -13.07 10.70 -8.11
C SER A 51 -12.98 10.90 -6.60
N THR A 52 -12.58 9.85 -5.90
CA THR A 52 -12.48 9.83 -4.42
C THR A 52 -11.05 9.78 -3.92
N TYR A 53 -10.10 9.51 -4.79
CA TYR A 53 -8.68 9.23 -4.49
C TYR A 53 -8.50 8.10 -3.47
N GLN A 54 -9.41 7.12 -3.48
CA GLN A 54 -9.35 5.94 -2.62
C GLN A 54 -8.74 4.77 -3.38
N VAL A 55 -7.93 3.96 -2.70
CA VAL A 55 -7.46 2.69 -3.26
C VAL A 55 -8.64 1.73 -3.36
N ILE A 56 -8.84 1.18 -4.54
CA ILE A 56 -9.66 0.01 -4.76
C ILE A 56 -8.72 -1.18 -4.61
N PRO A 57 -8.85 -2.00 -3.54
CA PRO A 57 -7.94 -3.10 -3.29
C PRO A 57 -7.85 -4.09 -4.44
N GLY A 58 -6.70 -4.67 -4.63
CA GLY A 58 -6.50 -5.79 -5.52
C GLY A 58 -7.33 -7.00 -5.10
N GLN A 59 -7.65 -7.85 -6.04
CA GLN A 59 -8.44 -9.05 -5.81
C GLN A 59 -7.63 -10.29 -6.16
N HIS A 60 -7.53 -11.21 -5.23
CA HIS A 60 -6.96 -12.53 -5.51
C HIS A 60 -7.84 -13.28 -6.50
N GLY A 61 -7.19 -13.85 -7.51
CA GLY A 61 -7.81 -14.79 -8.41
C GLY A 61 -7.78 -16.21 -7.82
N TYR A 62 -8.73 -17.03 -8.22
CA TYR A 62 -8.69 -18.45 -7.95
C TYR A 62 -9.47 -19.22 -9.01
N GLU A 63 -8.96 -20.39 -9.36
CA GLU A 63 -9.59 -21.31 -10.29
C GLU A 63 -9.08 -22.73 -10.01
N PHE A 64 -9.77 -23.75 -10.51
CA PHE A 64 -9.25 -25.09 -10.55
C PHE A 64 -8.80 -25.44 -11.97
N ASP A 65 -7.89 -26.39 -12.09
CA ASP A 65 -7.44 -26.92 -13.38
C ASP A 65 -8.57 -27.73 -14.03
N LEU A 66 -9.22 -27.12 -15.01
CA LEU A 66 -10.40 -27.68 -15.69
C LEU A 66 -10.05 -28.96 -16.47
N ASP A 67 -8.88 -29.01 -17.12
CA ASP A 67 -8.48 -30.17 -17.92
C ASP A 67 -8.16 -31.37 -16.99
N LYS A 68 -7.47 -31.11 -15.89
CA LYS A 68 -7.23 -32.12 -14.85
C LYS A 68 -8.54 -32.61 -14.22
N ALA A 69 -9.45 -31.69 -13.91
CA ALA A 69 -10.75 -32.03 -13.36
C ALA A 69 -11.58 -32.91 -14.30
N LYS A 70 -11.60 -32.59 -15.61
CA LYS A 70 -12.26 -33.43 -16.64
C LYS A 70 -11.64 -34.81 -16.72
N ALA A 71 -10.32 -34.89 -16.75
CA ALA A 71 -9.61 -36.19 -16.82
C ALA A 71 -9.85 -37.05 -15.56
N GLU A 72 -9.93 -36.45 -14.39
CA GLU A 72 -10.27 -37.17 -13.16
C GLU A 72 -11.73 -37.64 -13.17
N PHE A 73 -12.64 -36.79 -13.62
CA PHE A 73 -14.08 -37.11 -13.69
C PHE A 73 -14.37 -38.25 -14.63
N ASP A 74 -13.71 -38.30 -15.82
CA ASP A 74 -13.86 -39.36 -16.81
C ASP A 74 -13.42 -40.72 -16.26
N ASN A 75 -12.48 -40.75 -15.31
CA ASN A 75 -11.99 -41.95 -14.68
C ASN A 75 -12.66 -42.29 -13.34
N LEU A 76 -13.61 -41.47 -12.89
CA LEU A 76 -14.26 -41.62 -11.60
C LEU A 76 -15.27 -42.79 -11.64
N PRO A 77 -15.17 -43.77 -10.72
CA PRO A 77 -16.17 -44.81 -10.63
C PRO A 77 -17.53 -44.26 -10.19
N TYR A 78 -18.59 -44.94 -10.56
CA TYR A 78 -19.94 -44.56 -10.15
C TYR A 78 -20.04 -44.44 -8.62
N GLY A 79 -20.54 -43.28 -8.13
CA GLY A 79 -20.56 -42.93 -6.70
C GLY A 79 -19.21 -42.53 -6.11
N GLY A 80 -18.20 -42.38 -6.94
CA GLY A 80 -16.90 -41.85 -6.51
C GLY A 80 -16.97 -40.34 -6.17
N THR A 81 -15.97 -39.87 -5.43
CA THR A 81 -15.79 -38.46 -5.10
C THR A 81 -14.46 -37.96 -5.62
N MET A 82 -14.41 -36.72 -6.09
CA MET A 82 -13.16 -36.03 -6.47
C MET A 82 -13.05 -34.73 -5.66
N THR A 83 -11.82 -34.27 -5.49
CA THR A 83 -11.53 -33.00 -4.84
C THR A 83 -10.91 -32.04 -5.85
N LEU A 84 -11.50 -30.89 -6.03
CA LEU A 84 -10.95 -29.83 -6.88
C LEU A 84 -9.98 -28.98 -6.07
N GLU A 85 -8.72 -28.97 -6.46
CA GLU A 85 -7.70 -28.10 -5.88
C GLU A 85 -7.79 -26.71 -6.50
N LEU A 86 -7.90 -25.68 -5.67
CA LEU A 86 -7.93 -24.29 -6.13
C LEU A 86 -6.51 -23.75 -6.21
N HIS A 87 -6.17 -23.19 -7.35
CA HIS A 87 -4.95 -22.41 -7.57
C HIS A 87 -5.26 -20.93 -7.32
N TYR A 88 -4.42 -20.28 -6.52
CA TYR A 88 -4.57 -18.88 -6.16
C TYR A 88 -3.57 -18.03 -6.91
N THR A 89 -4.02 -16.93 -7.49
CA THR A 89 -3.18 -15.91 -8.13
C THR A 89 -3.32 -14.62 -7.34
N ALA A 90 -2.23 -14.13 -6.76
CA ALA A 90 -2.22 -12.82 -6.10
C ALA A 90 -2.04 -11.71 -7.13
N PRO A 91 -2.54 -10.48 -6.87
CA PRO A 91 -2.12 -9.30 -7.59
C PRO A 91 -0.59 -9.16 -7.55
N GLU A 92 0.02 -8.62 -8.59
CA GLU A 92 1.46 -8.39 -8.65
C GLU A 92 1.87 -7.17 -7.82
N THR A 93 0.98 -6.17 -7.75
CA THR A 93 1.16 -4.91 -7.02
C THR A 93 0.48 -4.97 -5.67
N ALA A 94 1.15 -4.54 -4.60
CA ALA A 94 0.51 -4.35 -3.30
C ALA A 94 -0.47 -3.16 -3.34
N ASP A 95 -1.54 -3.19 -2.57
CA ASP A 95 -2.56 -2.14 -2.54
C ASP A 95 -1.96 -0.76 -2.25
N GLU A 96 -0.98 -0.70 -1.34
CA GLU A 96 -0.26 0.52 -0.97
C GLU A 96 0.60 1.10 -2.10
N ASP A 97 1.07 0.26 -3.02
CA ASP A 97 1.91 0.68 -4.14
C ASP A 97 1.09 1.19 -5.34
N ALA A 98 -0.24 1.03 -5.32
CA ALA A 98 -1.12 1.52 -6.39
C ALA A 98 -1.05 3.04 -6.58
N TYR A 99 -0.68 3.80 -5.53
CA TYR A 99 -0.50 5.26 -5.60
C TYR A 99 0.90 5.71 -6.03
N PHE A 100 1.95 4.91 -5.80
CA PHE A 100 3.33 5.37 -5.77
C PHE A 100 4.19 4.66 -6.82
N GLN A 101 3.72 4.64 -8.05
CA GLN A 101 4.41 3.97 -9.17
C GLN A 101 5.58 4.79 -9.71
N ASP A 102 5.55 6.12 -9.53
CA ASP A 102 6.54 7.03 -10.10
C ASP A 102 7.23 7.89 -9.04
N THR A 103 8.54 8.07 -9.18
CA THR A 103 9.29 9.07 -8.41
C THR A 103 9.17 10.43 -9.09
N LEU A 104 8.38 11.34 -8.54
CA LEU A 104 8.17 12.67 -9.11
C LEU A 104 9.33 13.63 -8.86
N GLY A 105 10.01 13.53 -7.71
CA GLY A 105 11.13 14.38 -7.36
C GLY A 105 12.07 13.68 -6.38
N TYR A 106 13.37 13.91 -6.57
CA TYR A 106 14.41 13.33 -5.74
C TYR A 106 15.49 14.36 -5.39
N CYS A 107 15.91 14.36 -4.13
CA CYS A 107 17.06 15.14 -3.66
C CYS A 107 17.73 14.44 -2.49
N GLU A 108 19.05 14.46 -2.47
CA GLU A 108 19.84 14.02 -1.34
C GLU A 108 20.86 15.08 -0.94
N THR A 109 21.20 15.14 0.34
CA THR A 109 22.23 16.03 0.86
C THR A 109 23.13 15.29 1.84
N PRO A 110 24.47 15.49 1.77
CA PRO A 110 25.41 14.84 2.68
C PRO A 110 25.30 15.44 4.09
N HIS A 111 25.28 14.60 5.12
CA HIS A 111 25.30 15.07 6.50
C HIS A 111 26.69 14.95 7.16
N SER A 112 26.92 15.73 8.21
CA SER A 112 28.15 15.71 8.99
C SER A 112 28.18 14.53 9.98
N ASN A 113 29.36 14.19 10.48
CA ASN A 113 29.56 13.11 11.44
C ASN A 113 29.34 13.58 12.89
N ASN A 114 28.16 14.13 13.21
CA ASN A 114 27.75 14.54 14.56
C ASN A 114 26.57 13.68 15.00
N GLU A 115 26.72 12.88 16.05
CA GLU A 115 25.73 11.88 16.47
C GLU A 115 24.37 12.49 16.84
N ASN A 116 24.36 13.56 17.65
CA ASN A 116 23.11 14.22 18.06
C ASN A 116 22.39 14.81 16.85
N ARG A 117 23.14 15.46 15.96
CA ARG A 117 22.59 16.01 14.71
C ARG A 117 22.01 14.92 13.82
N ASN A 118 22.74 13.83 13.64
CA ASN A 118 22.29 12.70 12.83
C ASN A 118 21.03 12.03 13.41
N SER A 119 20.95 11.93 14.73
CA SER A 119 19.74 11.46 15.42
C SER A 119 18.53 12.38 15.13
N ASN A 120 18.72 13.71 15.16
CA ASN A 120 17.69 14.67 14.80
C ASN A 120 17.25 14.55 13.33
N LEU A 121 18.21 14.42 12.40
CA LEU A 121 17.92 14.23 10.98
C LEU A 121 17.10 12.95 10.75
N LYS A 122 17.55 11.84 11.34
CA LYS A 122 16.85 10.57 11.24
C LYS A 122 15.41 10.68 11.76
N LYS A 123 15.25 11.25 12.94
CA LYS A 123 13.92 11.47 13.54
C LYS A 123 13.00 12.31 12.65
N ALA A 124 13.51 13.41 12.08
CA ALA A 124 12.73 14.24 11.16
C ALA A 124 12.33 13.45 9.90
N CYS A 125 13.25 12.68 9.32
CA CYS A 125 12.95 11.83 8.17
C CYS A 125 11.90 10.75 8.49
N GLU A 126 12.00 10.10 9.66
CA GLU A 126 11.01 9.10 10.10
C GLU A 126 9.61 9.70 10.27
N MET A 127 9.50 10.94 10.75
CA MET A 127 8.22 11.63 10.89
C MET A 127 7.61 12.07 9.56
N LEU A 128 8.43 12.26 8.53
CA LEU A 128 8.01 12.63 7.18
C LEU A 128 7.72 11.42 6.30
N ASN A 129 8.37 10.30 6.60
CA ASN A 129 8.25 9.10 5.79
C ASN A 129 6.83 8.53 5.80
N GLY A 130 6.31 8.20 4.64
CA GLY A 130 4.96 7.64 4.48
C GLY A 130 3.83 8.66 4.53
N LEU A 131 4.11 9.97 4.56
CA LEU A 131 3.06 10.98 4.44
C LEU A 131 2.47 10.97 3.04
N VAL A 132 1.17 10.91 2.97
CA VAL A 132 0.39 10.96 1.72
C VAL A 132 -0.37 12.28 1.68
N LEU A 133 -0.16 13.06 0.62
CA LEU A 133 -0.89 14.29 0.37
C LEU A 133 -1.95 14.07 -0.71
N GLN A 134 -3.18 14.43 -0.40
CA GLN A 134 -4.25 14.43 -1.39
C GLN A 134 -4.14 15.65 -2.32
N PRO A 135 -4.67 15.60 -3.54
CA PRO A 135 -4.71 16.76 -4.43
C PRO A 135 -5.32 17.98 -3.75
N GLY A 136 -4.58 19.09 -3.77
CA GLY A 136 -4.98 20.35 -3.11
C GLY A 136 -4.76 20.39 -1.60
N GLN A 137 -4.26 19.34 -0.98
CA GLN A 137 -3.91 19.32 0.44
C GLN A 137 -2.65 20.13 0.69
N GLU A 138 -2.66 20.95 1.73
CA GLU A 138 -1.51 21.72 2.21
C GLU A 138 -0.70 20.88 3.22
N PHE A 139 0.63 20.88 3.05
CA PHE A 139 1.59 20.30 3.98
C PHE A 139 2.30 21.41 4.74
N SER A 140 2.53 21.21 6.04
CA SER A 140 3.35 22.06 6.91
C SER A 140 4.43 21.24 7.58
N TYR A 141 5.69 21.60 7.34
CA TYR A 141 6.84 20.94 7.96
C TYR A 141 6.80 21.12 9.49
N ASN A 142 6.46 22.32 9.95
CA ASN A 142 6.40 22.59 11.38
C ASN A 142 5.26 21.84 12.08
N GLU A 143 4.08 21.76 11.50
CA GLU A 143 2.97 21.02 12.09
C GLU A 143 3.26 19.53 12.12
N THR A 144 3.91 18.99 11.08
CA THR A 144 4.31 17.58 11.00
C THR A 144 5.32 17.22 12.08
N LEU A 145 6.38 18.02 12.26
CA LEU A 145 7.42 17.70 13.25
C LEU A 145 7.07 18.20 14.66
N GLY A 146 6.18 19.15 14.78
CA GLY A 146 5.87 19.82 16.03
C GLY A 146 7.02 20.63 16.59
N GLU A 147 6.85 21.18 17.78
CA GLU A 147 7.90 21.91 18.48
C GLU A 147 9.08 21.01 18.84
N ARG A 148 10.30 21.48 18.58
CA ARG A 148 11.54 20.74 18.81
C ARG A 148 12.04 21.00 20.21
N THR A 149 11.61 20.19 21.19
CA THR A 149 12.03 20.26 22.59
C THR A 149 12.75 19.00 23.03
N LYS A 150 13.52 19.10 24.14
CA LYS A 150 14.20 17.95 24.73
C LYS A 150 13.21 16.89 25.21
N GLU A 151 12.07 17.31 25.75
CA GLU A 151 11.00 16.43 26.26
C GLU A 151 10.40 15.59 25.15
N LYS A 152 10.39 16.13 23.92
CA LYS A 152 9.98 15.40 22.72
C LYS A 152 11.11 14.57 22.09
N GLY A 153 12.26 14.48 22.77
CA GLY A 153 13.40 13.67 22.33
C GLY A 153 14.27 14.30 21.25
N TRP A 154 14.22 15.62 21.08
CA TRP A 154 15.16 16.33 20.22
C TRP A 154 16.46 16.61 20.94
N LEU A 155 17.58 16.23 20.32
CA LEU A 155 18.90 16.37 20.92
C LEU A 155 19.52 17.74 20.61
N PRO A 156 20.33 18.30 21.54
CA PRO A 156 21.08 19.53 21.28
C PRO A 156 22.14 19.27 20.22
N ALA A 157 22.12 20.08 19.16
CA ALA A 157 23.10 20.05 18.09
C ALA A 157 23.23 21.43 17.46
N PRO A 158 24.32 21.69 16.71
CA PRO A 158 24.58 23.00 16.14
C PRO A 158 23.44 23.52 15.25
N ALA A 159 22.95 24.70 15.57
CA ALA A 159 21.96 25.46 14.83
C ALA A 159 22.33 26.95 14.82
N TYR A 160 21.91 27.67 13.79
CA TYR A 160 22.11 29.12 13.73
C TYR A 160 21.10 29.84 14.62
N SER A 161 21.60 30.74 15.47
CA SER A 161 20.80 31.72 16.24
C SER A 161 21.31 33.13 15.87
N GLY A 162 20.63 33.81 14.98
CA GLY A 162 21.16 35.01 14.36
C GLY A 162 22.47 34.72 13.62
N THR A 163 23.55 35.39 14.03
CA THR A 163 24.91 35.24 13.43
C THR A 163 25.76 34.19 14.11
N THR A 164 25.30 33.58 15.20
CA THR A 164 26.10 32.64 16.01
C THR A 164 25.59 31.22 15.86
N LEU A 165 26.52 30.26 15.99
CA LEU A 165 26.21 28.84 16.05
C LEU A 165 26.04 28.44 17.53
N VAL A 166 24.90 27.88 17.87
CA VAL A 166 24.59 27.43 19.22
C VAL A 166 24.02 26.02 19.18
N ASP A 167 24.24 25.25 20.25
CA ASP A 167 23.59 23.96 20.38
C ASP A 167 22.14 24.15 20.81
N SER A 168 21.20 23.68 19.97
CA SER A 168 19.77 23.79 20.16
C SER A 168 19.09 22.44 19.93
N PRO A 169 18.01 22.12 20.67
CA PRO A 169 17.19 20.93 20.37
C PRO A 169 16.70 20.95 18.92
N GLY A 170 16.86 19.85 18.22
CA GLY A 170 16.52 19.78 16.79
C GLY A 170 17.55 20.42 15.86
N GLY A 171 18.75 20.76 16.34
CA GLY A 171 19.83 21.25 15.47
C GLY A 171 20.05 20.30 14.29
N GLY A 172 20.06 20.85 13.08
CA GLY A 172 20.20 20.12 11.81
C GLY A 172 18.92 19.97 10.99
N ILE A 173 17.73 20.09 11.53
CA ILE A 173 16.45 19.84 10.83
C ILE A 173 16.22 20.73 9.61
N CYS A 174 16.81 21.92 9.56
CA CYS A 174 16.76 22.78 8.36
C CYS A 174 17.46 22.14 7.15
N GLN A 175 18.34 21.16 7.35
CA GLN A 175 18.86 20.37 6.23
C GLN A 175 17.78 19.45 5.65
N VAL A 176 16.96 18.84 6.50
CA VAL A 176 15.85 17.99 6.05
C VAL A 176 14.80 18.83 5.31
N SER A 177 14.41 20.00 5.86
CA SER A 177 13.47 20.89 5.16
C SER A 177 14.02 21.41 3.84
N SER A 178 15.33 21.72 3.75
CA SER A 178 15.95 22.13 2.50
C SER A 178 15.98 21.01 1.46
N THR A 179 16.29 19.78 1.89
CA THR A 179 16.29 18.61 1.00
C THR A 179 14.88 18.31 0.49
N LEU A 180 13.89 18.37 1.37
CA LEU A 180 12.49 18.20 1.01
C LEU A 180 12.01 19.30 0.06
N TYR A 181 12.34 20.56 0.35
CA TYR A 181 12.02 21.69 -0.52
C TYR A 181 12.52 21.47 -1.95
N LEU A 182 13.80 21.09 -2.10
CA LEU A 182 14.35 20.88 -3.44
C LEU A 182 13.74 19.67 -4.14
N ALA A 183 13.46 18.59 -3.43
CA ALA A 183 12.73 17.46 -3.98
C ALA A 183 11.30 17.86 -4.42
N SER A 184 10.61 18.70 -3.64
CA SER A 184 9.29 19.24 -3.97
C SER A 184 9.32 20.15 -5.21
N VAL A 185 10.37 20.94 -5.38
CA VAL A 185 10.58 21.75 -6.60
C VAL A 185 10.77 20.84 -7.82
N TYR A 186 11.56 19.77 -7.70
CA TYR A 186 11.72 18.80 -8.79
C TYR A 186 10.46 18.03 -9.12
N ALA A 187 9.59 17.82 -8.13
CA ALA A 187 8.27 17.23 -8.31
C ALA A 187 7.21 18.23 -8.83
N GLU A 188 7.61 19.47 -9.15
CA GLU A 188 6.73 20.55 -9.61
C GLU A 188 5.57 20.88 -8.64
N LEU A 189 5.76 20.61 -7.34
CA LEU A 189 4.77 20.96 -6.32
C LEU A 189 4.74 22.47 -6.07
N THR A 190 3.56 23.00 -5.78
CA THR A 190 3.38 24.42 -5.42
C THR A 190 3.96 24.69 -4.04
N ILE A 191 4.94 25.58 -3.94
CA ILE A 191 5.55 26.01 -2.69
C ILE A 191 4.78 27.23 -2.17
N LEU A 192 4.10 27.07 -1.03
CA LEU A 192 3.26 28.13 -0.44
C LEU A 192 4.05 29.03 0.51
N GLU A 193 4.98 28.46 1.26
CA GLU A 193 5.84 29.19 2.20
C GLU A 193 7.25 28.59 2.18
N ARG A 194 8.25 29.46 1.99
CA ARG A 194 9.66 29.10 2.07
C ARG A 194 10.51 30.31 2.37
N VAL A 195 11.42 30.19 3.30
CA VAL A 195 12.40 31.22 3.64
C VAL A 195 13.80 30.62 3.54
N ASN A 196 14.75 31.32 2.91
CA ASN A 196 16.16 30.91 2.89
C ASN A 196 16.86 31.30 4.21
N HIS A 197 17.98 30.61 4.51
CA HIS A 197 18.83 31.03 5.62
C HIS A 197 19.44 32.42 5.39
N GLY A 198 19.65 33.15 6.45
CA GLY A 198 20.38 34.42 6.40
C GLY A 198 21.87 34.26 6.06
N TYR A 199 22.40 33.03 6.18
CA TYR A 199 23.79 32.68 5.83
C TYR A 199 23.80 31.46 4.92
N PRO A 200 24.78 31.42 3.97
CA PRO A 200 24.93 30.29 3.08
C PRO A 200 25.11 28.96 3.85
N VAL A 201 24.31 27.97 3.54
CA VAL A 201 24.50 26.59 4.00
C VAL A 201 25.33 25.82 2.98
N ARG A 202 26.04 24.78 3.43
CA ARG A 202 27.01 24.06 2.59
C ARG A 202 26.52 22.74 2.02
N TYR A 203 25.36 22.26 2.49
CA TYR A 203 24.81 20.95 2.12
C TYR A 203 23.91 20.99 0.89
N ILE A 204 23.59 22.17 0.38
CA ILE A 204 22.70 22.36 -0.78
C ILE A 204 23.19 23.60 -1.60
N PRO A 205 22.90 23.69 -2.91
CA PRO A 205 23.25 24.86 -3.70
C PRO A 205 22.66 26.16 -3.15
N LEU A 206 23.38 27.25 -3.35
CA LEU A 206 22.94 28.58 -2.88
C LEU A 206 21.57 28.95 -3.41
N GLY A 207 20.71 29.42 -2.51
CA GLY A 207 19.35 29.83 -2.82
C GLY A 207 18.35 28.67 -2.93
N MET A 208 18.80 27.41 -2.77
CA MET A 208 17.95 26.22 -2.81
C MET A 208 17.67 25.64 -1.41
N ASP A 209 17.93 26.41 -0.38
CA ASP A 209 17.68 26.03 1.01
C ASP A 209 16.33 26.52 1.52
N ALA A 210 15.80 25.87 2.55
CA ALA A 210 14.61 26.28 3.28
C ALA A 210 14.88 26.20 4.78
N THR A 211 14.88 27.35 5.48
CA THR A 211 14.97 27.38 6.94
C THR A 211 13.61 27.24 7.56
N VAL A 212 13.56 26.58 8.70
CA VAL A 212 12.34 26.43 9.50
C VAL A 212 12.61 26.80 10.96
N ASN A 213 11.62 27.46 11.59
CA ASN A 213 11.66 27.78 12.99
C ASN A 213 10.24 27.72 13.56
N TRP A 214 10.08 26.96 14.64
CA TRP A 214 8.77 26.76 15.24
C TRP A 214 8.11 28.09 15.66
N GLY A 215 6.90 28.31 15.17
CA GLY A 215 6.11 29.50 15.43
C GLY A 215 6.50 30.76 14.62
N PHE A 216 7.50 30.67 13.73
CA PHE A 216 7.98 31.84 12.96
C PHE A 216 8.07 31.60 11.46
N THR A 217 8.80 30.57 11.04
CA THR A 217 9.01 30.26 9.61
C THR A 217 8.77 28.80 9.33
N ASP A 218 8.14 28.53 8.23
CA ASP A 218 7.78 27.17 7.83
C ASP A 218 8.19 26.86 6.38
N LEU A 219 8.07 25.59 6.02
CA LEU A 219 8.03 25.10 4.67
C LEU A 219 6.65 24.49 4.42
N LYS A 220 5.94 25.07 3.49
CA LYS A 220 4.60 24.61 3.11
C LYS A 220 4.51 24.44 1.61
#